data_14f6b9d0a361803aed81667b0a7ca530
#
_entry.id   14f6b9d0a361803aed81667b0a7ca530
#
_cell.length_a   1.000
_cell.length_b   1.000
_cell.length_c   1.000
_cell.angle_alpha   90.00
_cell.angle_beta   90.00
_cell.angle_gamma   90.00
#
_symmetry.space_group_name_H-M   'P 1'
#
loop_
_entity.id
_entity.type
_entity.pdbx_description
1 polymer ?
#
loop_
_entity_poly.entity_id
_entity_poly.type
_entity_poly.pdbx_seq_one_letter_code
_entity_poly.pdbx_strand_id
1 'polypeptide(L)'
;MNYAFTNGIILDGTRDMKPQTNLCILVQDGKIKDIVPDTTDLHDYKIVDLHGHYILPGLINMHVHLAGSGKPQKKQRDNEKLVNIIMSSSLTRTIAYKMVAGFAKDELLGGVTTIRTVGGLGSFDTRLRDEIEAGTKTGPRIPVSYTHLTLPTIA
;
A
#
# COMPACT_ATOMS: atom_id res chain seq x y z
N MET A 1 -7.56 17.46 -10.47
CA MET A 1 -6.71 18.44 -9.72
C MET A 1 -5.27 18.22 -10.16
N ASN A 2 -4.56 19.30 -10.53
CA ASN A 2 -3.22 19.22 -11.09
C ASN A 2 -2.17 19.56 -10.03
N TYR A 3 -1.10 18.76 -9.94
CA TYR A 3 0.01 18.98 -9.03
C TYR A 3 1.33 18.97 -9.82
N ALA A 4 2.27 19.82 -9.39
CA ALA A 4 3.66 19.76 -9.82
C ALA A 4 4.55 19.53 -8.60
N PHE A 5 5.30 18.43 -8.62
CA PHE A 5 6.29 18.12 -7.61
C PHE A 5 7.63 18.70 -8.06
N THR A 6 8.18 19.62 -7.26
CA THR A 6 9.35 20.42 -7.59
C THR A 6 10.46 20.23 -6.56
N ASN A 7 11.67 20.67 -6.89
CA ASN A 7 12.81 20.70 -5.95
C ASN A 7 13.06 19.33 -5.28
N GLY A 8 12.98 18.25 -6.07
CA GLY A 8 13.25 16.89 -5.62
C GLY A 8 14.34 16.20 -6.45
N ILE A 9 14.77 15.05 -5.95
CA ILE A 9 15.70 14.15 -6.64
C ILE A 9 14.89 12.95 -7.11
N ILE A 10 14.72 12.81 -8.43
CA ILE A 10 13.90 11.75 -9.01
C ILE A 10 14.73 10.49 -9.19
N LEU A 11 14.22 9.37 -8.66
CA LEU A 11 14.68 8.02 -8.93
C LEU A 11 13.58 7.30 -9.72
N ASP A 12 13.81 7.02 -10.99
CA ASP A 12 12.77 6.58 -11.94
C ASP A 12 12.40 5.09 -11.86
N GLY A 13 13.07 4.33 -10.99
CA GLY A 13 12.84 2.89 -10.82
C GLY A 13 13.44 2.03 -11.94
N THR A 14 14.21 2.60 -12.86
CA THR A 14 14.98 1.83 -13.86
C THR A 14 16.11 1.06 -13.20
N ARG A 15 16.73 0.12 -13.96
CA ARG A 15 17.84 -0.69 -13.44
C ARG A 15 19.02 0.16 -12.95
N ASP A 16 19.33 1.24 -13.65
CA ASP A 16 20.48 2.10 -13.34
C ASP A 16 20.16 3.12 -12.26
N MET A 17 18.88 3.44 -12.05
CA MET A 17 18.32 4.32 -11.02
C MET A 17 19.17 5.58 -10.75
N LYS A 18 19.61 6.25 -11.84
CA LYS A 18 20.43 7.45 -11.72
C LYS A 18 19.61 8.60 -11.15
N PRO A 19 20.09 9.28 -10.08
CA PRO A 19 19.43 10.47 -9.56
C PRO A 19 19.31 11.57 -10.62
N GLN A 20 18.08 12.07 -10.82
CA GLN A 20 17.78 13.14 -11.76
C GLN A 20 17.35 14.38 -10.97
N THR A 21 17.94 15.52 -11.28
CA THR A 21 17.68 16.82 -10.65
C THR A 21 17.26 17.85 -11.69
N ASN A 22 16.80 19.03 -11.24
CA ASN A 22 16.33 20.12 -12.09
C ASN A 22 15.14 19.72 -12.98
N LEU A 23 14.30 18.82 -12.45
CA LEU A 23 13.08 18.34 -13.10
C LEU A 23 11.88 18.46 -12.16
N CYS A 24 10.70 18.64 -12.76
CA CYS A 24 9.41 18.63 -12.09
C CYS A 24 8.56 17.48 -12.59
N ILE A 25 7.85 16.78 -11.69
CA ILE A 25 6.86 15.77 -12.06
C ILE A 25 5.49 16.42 -12.11
N LEU A 26 4.85 16.40 -13.28
CA LEU A 26 3.50 16.89 -13.47
C LEU A 26 2.50 15.76 -13.28
N VAL A 27 1.52 15.98 -12.41
CA VAL A 27 0.43 15.03 -12.15
C VAL A 27 -0.90 15.67 -12.50
N GLN A 28 -1.68 15.00 -13.31
CA GLN A 28 -3.03 15.39 -13.67
C GLN A 28 -3.98 14.21 -13.49
N ASP A 29 -5.10 14.43 -12.80
CA ASP A 29 -6.12 13.43 -12.54
C ASP A 29 -5.58 12.12 -11.95
N GLY A 30 -4.61 12.26 -11.02
CA GLY A 30 -3.99 11.14 -10.32
C GLY A 30 -2.97 10.34 -11.12
N LYS A 31 -2.58 10.82 -12.31
CA LYS A 31 -1.57 10.19 -13.17
C LYS A 31 -0.41 11.12 -13.45
N ILE A 32 0.80 10.57 -13.53
CA ILE A 32 1.96 11.32 -14.03
C ILE A 32 1.67 11.64 -15.49
N LYS A 33 1.62 12.94 -15.79
CA LYS A 33 1.40 13.46 -17.13
C LYS A 33 2.73 13.58 -17.89
N ASP A 34 3.72 14.15 -17.21
CA ASP A 34 5.02 14.41 -17.80
C ASP A 34 6.09 14.65 -16.73
N ILE A 35 7.37 14.60 -17.14
CA ILE A 35 8.51 15.02 -16.33
C ILE A 35 9.24 16.08 -17.16
N VAL A 36 9.26 17.30 -16.67
CA VAL A 36 9.71 18.49 -17.42
C VAL A 36 10.85 19.20 -16.69
N PRO A 37 11.63 20.06 -17.38
CA PRO A 37 12.62 20.91 -16.71
C PRO A 37 11.98 21.82 -15.65
N ASP A 38 12.70 22.12 -14.59
CA ASP A 38 12.25 22.99 -13.48
C ASP A 38 12.02 24.46 -13.90
N THR A 39 12.51 24.82 -15.10
CA THR A 39 12.26 26.13 -15.74
C THR A 39 10.90 26.24 -16.41
N THR A 40 10.10 25.15 -16.45
CA THR A 40 8.77 25.13 -17.07
C THR A 40 7.80 25.99 -16.30
N ASP A 41 6.93 26.72 -17.01
CA ASP A 41 5.83 27.45 -16.39
C ASP A 41 4.80 26.51 -15.77
N LEU A 42 4.54 26.69 -14.48
CA LEU A 42 3.70 25.81 -13.66
C LEU A 42 2.42 26.51 -13.13
N HIS A 43 2.00 27.63 -13.75
CA HIS A 43 0.90 28.45 -13.24
C HIS A 43 -0.43 27.68 -13.07
N ASP A 44 -0.66 26.61 -13.84
CA ASP A 44 -1.88 25.77 -13.78
C ASP A 44 -1.79 24.63 -12.76
N TYR A 45 -0.69 24.55 -12.02
CA TYR A 45 -0.40 23.44 -11.11
C TYR A 45 -0.32 23.91 -9.65
N LYS A 46 -0.83 23.08 -8.76
CA LYS A 46 -0.56 23.22 -7.34
C LYS A 46 0.85 22.70 -7.04
N ILE A 47 1.73 23.59 -6.60
CA ILE A 47 3.12 23.24 -6.32
C ILE A 47 3.22 22.44 -5.02
N VAL A 48 4.01 21.34 -5.08
CA VAL A 48 4.44 20.54 -3.94
C VAL A 48 5.96 20.56 -3.93
N ASP A 49 6.55 21.37 -3.05
CA ASP A 49 8.01 21.44 -2.88
C ASP A 49 8.49 20.21 -2.11
N LEU A 50 9.41 19.47 -2.69
CA LEU A 50 10.00 18.26 -2.09
C LEU A 50 11.23 18.58 -1.21
N HIS A 51 11.66 19.84 -1.12
CA HIS A 51 12.76 20.29 -0.26
C HIS A 51 14.05 19.45 -0.41
N GLY A 52 14.37 19.03 -1.63
CA GLY A 52 15.55 18.20 -1.90
C GLY A 52 15.41 16.72 -1.54
N HIS A 53 14.21 16.28 -1.13
CA HIS A 53 13.97 14.87 -0.84
C HIS A 53 13.89 14.03 -2.11
N TYR A 54 14.14 12.74 -1.96
CA TYR A 54 14.00 11.78 -3.04
C TYR A 54 12.52 11.46 -3.32
N ILE A 55 12.18 11.34 -4.59
CA ILE A 55 10.91 10.81 -5.06
C ILE A 55 11.17 9.59 -5.94
N LEU A 56 10.45 8.51 -5.70
CA LEU A 56 10.61 7.25 -6.41
C LEU A 56 9.23 6.57 -6.59
N PRO A 57 9.10 5.65 -7.54
CA PRO A 57 7.90 4.83 -7.64
C PRO A 57 7.61 4.11 -6.33
N GLY A 58 6.33 4.02 -5.97
CA GLY A 58 5.92 3.32 -4.77
C GLY A 58 6.38 1.86 -4.78
N LEU A 59 6.83 1.37 -3.62
CA LEU A 59 7.30 -0.01 -3.47
C LEU A 59 6.15 -1.00 -3.61
N ILE A 60 6.48 -2.21 -4.08
CA ILE A 60 5.53 -3.31 -4.23
C ILE A 60 5.97 -4.47 -3.34
N ASN A 61 5.12 -4.88 -2.39
CA ASN A 61 5.35 -6.05 -1.56
C ASN A 61 4.47 -7.21 -2.05
N MET A 62 5.09 -8.22 -2.65
CA MET A 62 4.40 -9.34 -3.30
C MET A 62 3.97 -10.45 -2.35
N HIS A 63 4.30 -10.37 -1.06
CA HIS A 63 3.96 -11.39 -0.07
C HIS A 63 3.69 -10.78 1.29
N VAL A 64 2.42 -10.53 1.61
CA VAL A 64 1.99 -9.91 2.86
C VAL A 64 0.90 -10.72 3.53
N HIS A 65 1.02 -10.86 4.86
CA HIS A 65 -0.02 -11.38 5.73
C HIS A 65 -0.51 -10.26 6.66
N LEU A 66 -1.63 -9.63 6.34
CA LEU A 66 -2.19 -8.54 7.16
C LEU A 66 -2.79 -9.02 8.51
N ALA A 67 -2.77 -10.32 8.78
CA ALA A 67 -3.29 -10.88 10.02
C ALA A 67 -2.35 -10.71 11.22
N GLY A 68 -1.15 -10.17 11.03
CA GLY A 68 -0.16 -10.00 12.07
C GLY A 68 0.74 -8.79 11.86
N SER A 69 1.37 -8.34 12.95
CA SER A 69 2.26 -7.17 12.95
C SER A 69 3.68 -7.44 12.42
N GLY A 70 4.00 -8.68 12.02
CA GLY A 70 5.37 -9.08 11.65
C GLY A 70 6.39 -9.07 12.82
N LYS A 71 5.99 -8.64 14.01
CA LYS A 71 6.90 -8.59 15.16
C LYS A 71 7.16 -9.98 15.74
N PRO A 72 8.40 -10.30 16.14
CA PRO A 72 8.72 -11.57 16.76
C PRO A 72 7.84 -11.83 18.00
N GLN A 73 7.27 -13.03 18.09
CA GLN A 73 6.46 -13.41 19.24
C GLN A 73 7.36 -14.01 20.32
N LYS A 74 7.22 -13.51 21.54
CA LYS A 74 7.97 -14.02 22.70
C LYS A 74 7.47 -15.39 23.20
N LYS A 75 6.24 -15.77 22.84
CA LYS A 75 5.62 -17.06 23.22
C LYS A 75 4.88 -17.64 22.02
N GLN A 76 4.99 -18.95 21.88
CA GLN A 76 4.18 -19.67 20.89
C GLN A 76 2.70 -19.53 21.27
N ARG A 77 1.88 -19.03 20.36
CA ARG A 77 0.43 -18.88 20.53
C ARG A 77 -0.28 -19.97 19.75
N ASP A 78 -1.36 -20.45 20.31
CA ASP A 78 -2.30 -21.29 19.59
C ASP A 78 -3.10 -20.39 18.62
N ASN A 79 -2.64 -20.39 17.36
CA ASN A 79 -3.22 -19.55 16.32
C ASN A 79 -4.65 -19.97 15.97
N GLU A 80 -4.98 -21.26 16.06
CA GLU A 80 -6.32 -21.77 15.78
C GLU A 80 -7.31 -21.25 16.83
N LYS A 81 -6.96 -21.37 18.10
CA LYS A 81 -7.77 -20.83 19.19
C LYS A 81 -7.95 -19.32 19.09
N LEU A 82 -6.90 -18.60 18.70
CA LEU A 82 -6.98 -17.15 18.50
C LEU A 82 -7.94 -16.79 17.37
N VAL A 83 -7.86 -17.47 16.23
CA VAL A 83 -8.76 -17.26 15.09
C VAL A 83 -10.20 -17.54 15.50
N ASN A 84 -10.45 -18.64 16.20
CA ASN A 84 -11.78 -18.99 16.70
C ASN A 84 -12.35 -17.90 17.62
N ILE A 85 -11.55 -17.34 18.52
CA ILE A 85 -11.97 -16.22 19.38
C ILE A 85 -12.27 -14.97 18.53
N ILE A 86 -11.41 -14.62 17.59
CA ILE A 86 -11.63 -13.46 16.70
C ILE A 86 -12.92 -13.62 15.91
N MET A 87 -13.20 -14.80 15.41
CA MET A 87 -14.37 -15.05 14.56
C MET A 87 -15.66 -15.32 15.35
N SER A 88 -15.61 -15.45 16.68
CA SER A 88 -16.75 -15.84 17.53
C SER A 88 -17.84 -14.78 17.65
N SER A 89 -17.51 -13.47 17.52
CA SER A 89 -18.47 -12.38 17.65
C SER A 89 -18.27 -11.27 16.63
N SER A 90 -19.31 -10.47 16.40
CA SER A 90 -19.22 -9.30 15.51
C SER A 90 -18.28 -8.23 16.06
N LEU A 91 -18.19 -8.09 17.38
CA LEU A 91 -17.30 -7.13 18.03
C LEU A 91 -15.84 -7.50 17.83
N THR A 92 -15.45 -8.75 18.10
CA THR A 92 -14.07 -9.22 17.92
C THR A 92 -13.64 -9.17 16.45
N ARG A 93 -14.53 -9.52 15.52
CA ARG A 93 -14.28 -9.35 14.06
C ARG A 93 -14.06 -7.91 13.68
N THR A 94 -14.86 -6.97 14.22
CA THR A 94 -14.68 -5.53 13.94
C THR A 94 -13.34 -5.01 14.45
N ILE A 95 -12.93 -5.41 15.65
CA ILE A 95 -11.64 -5.03 16.23
C ILE A 95 -10.49 -5.58 15.36
N ALA A 96 -10.54 -6.87 15.02
CA ALA A 96 -9.52 -7.50 14.19
C ALA A 96 -9.45 -6.87 12.79
N TYR A 97 -10.60 -6.57 12.18
CA TYR A 97 -10.63 -5.86 10.91
C TYR A 97 -9.98 -4.46 10.98
N LYS A 98 -10.23 -3.70 12.03
CA LYS A 98 -9.57 -2.41 12.25
C LYS A 98 -8.04 -2.55 12.37
N MET A 99 -7.57 -3.62 13.02
CA MET A 99 -6.13 -3.92 13.10
C MET A 99 -5.54 -4.24 11.71
N VAL A 100 -6.21 -5.09 10.93
CA VAL A 100 -5.81 -5.41 9.55
C VAL A 100 -5.73 -4.15 8.70
N ALA A 101 -6.72 -3.27 8.76
CA ALA A 101 -6.72 -1.99 8.05
C ALA A 101 -5.59 -1.07 8.54
N GLY A 102 -5.27 -1.10 9.84
CA GLY A 102 -4.14 -0.37 10.41
C GLY A 102 -2.80 -0.84 9.84
N PHE A 103 -2.56 -2.15 9.80
CA PHE A 103 -1.32 -2.70 9.24
C PHE A 103 -1.17 -2.37 7.74
N ALA A 104 -2.24 -2.42 6.97
CA ALA A 104 -2.20 -2.01 5.57
C ALA A 104 -1.87 -0.51 5.42
N LYS A 105 -2.40 0.34 6.29
CA LYS A 105 -2.06 1.77 6.31
C LYS A 105 -0.59 1.99 6.68
N ASP A 106 -0.05 1.21 7.61
CA ASP A 106 1.37 1.29 8.00
C ASP A 106 2.29 0.90 6.83
N GLU A 107 1.93 -0.12 6.03
CA GLU A 107 2.63 -0.47 4.78
C GLU A 107 2.66 0.73 3.82
N LEU A 108 1.51 1.38 3.60
CA LEU A 108 1.44 2.57 2.73
C LEU A 108 2.32 3.72 3.25
N LEU A 109 2.28 4.00 4.55
CA LEU A 109 3.10 5.05 5.17
C LEU A 109 4.60 4.71 5.15
N GLY A 110 4.94 3.43 5.07
CA GLY A 110 6.30 2.94 4.82
C GLY A 110 6.75 3.02 3.35
N GLY A 111 5.91 3.57 2.45
CA GLY A 111 6.21 3.71 1.03
C GLY A 111 5.80 2.50 0.16
N VAL A 112 5.16 1.49 0.74
CA VAL A 112 4.65 0.32 0.01
C VAL A 112 3.25 0.65 -0.53
N THR A 113 3.16 1.02 -1.79
CA THR A 113 1.90 1.47 -2.42
C THR A 113 1.06 0.34 -3.01
N THR A 114 1.65 -0.85 -3.15
CA THR A 114 0.95 -2.04 -3.63
C THR A 114 1.39 -3.25 -2.82
N ILE A 115 0.43 -4.03 -2.33
CA ILE A 115 0.71 -5.27 -1.59
C ILE A 115 -0.08 -6.43 -2.19
N ARG A 116 0.53 -7.60 -2.29
CA ARG A 116 -0.17 -8.84 -2.59
C ARG A 116 -0.38 -9.63 -1.32
N THR A 117 -1.63 -9.78 -0.89
CA THR A 117 -1.96 -10.61 0.28
C THR A 117 -1.99 -12.09 -0.12
N VAL A 118 -1.37 -12.94 0.70
CA VAL A 118 -1.26 -14.39 0.49
C VAL A 118 -1.87 -15.13 1.68
N GLY A 119 -3.16 -14.93 1.86
CA GLY A 119 -3.93 -15.48 2.96
C GLY A 119 -4.18 -14.45 4.06
N GLY A 120 -5.44 -14.33 4.43
CA GLY A 120 -5.95 -13.41 5.43
C GLY A 120 -6.96 -14.07 6.36
N LEU A 121 -7.51 -13.31 7.29
CA LEU A 121 -8.59 -13.73 8.17
C LEU A 121 -9.93 -13.61 7.44
N GLY A 122 -10.44 -14.71 6.93
CA GLY A 122 -11.71 -14.73 6.19
C GLY A 122 -11.69 -13.79 5.00
N SER A 123 -12.67 -12.89 4.90
CA SER A 123 -12.82 -11.93 3.81
C SER A 123 -12.28 -10.53 4.13
N PHE A 124 -11.43 -10.38 5.16
CA PHE A 124 -10.96 -9.05 5.57
C PHE A 124 -10.13 -8.35 4.49
N ASP A 125 -9.30 -9.09 3.77
CA ASP A 125 -8.45 -8.55 2.70
C ASP A 125 -9.29 -8.05 1.52
N THR A 126 -10.29 -8.84 1.10
CA THR A 126 -11.18 -8.46 0.00
C THR A 126 -12.05 -7.26 0.36
N ARG A 127 -12.60 -7.25 1.56
CA ARG A 127 -13.35 -6.11 2.08
C ARG A 127 -12.48 -4.85 2.14
N LEU A 128 -11.25 -4.95 2.64
CA LEU A 128 -10.33 -3.82 2.74
C LEU A 128 -9.96 -3.29 1.36
N ARG A 129 -9.69 -4.17 0.39
CA ARG A 129 -9.48 -3.78 -1.00
C ARG A 129 -10.65 -2.96 -1.53
N ASP A 130 -11.86 -3.47 -1.38
CA ASP A 130 -13.07 -2.82 -1.91
C ASP A 130 -13.30 -1.44 -1.25
N GLU A 131 -13.05 -1.32 0.06
CA GLU A 131 -13.13 -0.04 0.79
C GLU A 131 -12.05 0.95 0.37
N ILE A 132 -10.84 0.49 0.03
CA ILE A 132 -9.75 1.33 -0.51
C ILE A 132 -10.07 1.78 -1.92
N GLU A 133 -10.53 0.88 -2.80
CA GLU A 133 -10.93 1.20 -4.18
C GLU A 133 -12.11 2.19 -4.22
N ALA A 134 -13.05 2.06 -3.28
CA ALA A 134 -14.15 3.01 -3.10
C ALA A 134 -13.73 4.35 -2.45
N GLY A 135 -12.47 4.52 -2.05
CA GLY A 135 -11.97 5.72 -1.38
C GLY A 135 -12.47 5.93 0.05
N THR A 136 -13.13 4.95 0.65
CA THR A 136 -13.64 5.03 2.04
C THR A 136 -12.58 4.68 3.08
N LYS A 137 -11.47 4.08 2.65
CA LYS A 137 -10.28 3.80 3.46
C LYS A 137 -9.00 4.18 2.75
N THR A 138 -8.00 4.54 3.55
CA THR A 138 -6.64 4.81 3.06
C THR A 138 -5.78 3.57 3.26
N GLY A 139 -5.14 3.10 2.20
CA GLY A 139 -4.25 1.95 2.20
C GLY A 139 -3.58 1.76 0.84
N PRO A 140 -2.66 0.79 0.72
CA PRO A 140 -2.03 0.45 -0.54
C PRO A 140 -3.05 -0.24 -1.48
N ARG A 141 -2.75 -0.28 -2.77
CA ARG A 141 -3.49 -1.13 -3.71
C ARG A 141 -3.32 -2.59 -3.32
N ILE A 142 -4.43 -3.34 -3.23
CA ILE A 142 -4.43 -4.75 -2.82
C ILE A 142 -4.95 -5.62 -3.96
N PRO A 143 -4.13 -6.05 -4.94
CA PRO A 143 -4.50 -7.12 -5.85
C PRO A 143 -4.66 -8.41 -5.04
N VAL A 144 -5.90 -8.84 -4.84
CA VAL A 144 -6.20 -10.09 -4.15
C VAL A 144 -5.98 -11.24 -5.10
N SER A 145 -5.11 -12.14 -4.74
CA SER A 145 -5.01 -13.43 -5.44
C SER A 145 -6.23 -14.28 -5.05
N TYR A 146 -7.16 -14.50 -5.98
CA TYR A 146 -8.25 -15.48 -5.85
C TYR A 146 -7.73 -16.92 -5.96
N THR A 147 -6.55 -17.19 -5.52
CA THR A 147 -6.17 -18.57 -5.28
C THR A 147 -6.81 -18.99 -3.97
N HIS A 148 -8.06 -19.47 -4.04
CA HIS A 148 -8.43 -20.53 -3.15
C HIS A 148 -7.39 -21.61 -3.37
N LEU A 149 -6.42 -21.71 -2.45
CA LEU A 149 -5.71 -22.94 -2.25
C LEU A 149 -6.77 -23.92 -1.71
N THR A 150 -7.58 -24.48 -2.61
CA THR A 150 -8.18 -25.76 -2.35
C THR A 150 -6.99 -26.71 -2.27
N LEU A 151 -6.55 -26.98 -1.04
CA LEU A 151 -5.69 -28.14 -0.81
C LEU A 151 -6.42 -29.30 -1.46
N PRO A 152 -5.81 -30.02 -2.42
CA PRO A 152 -6.41 -31.24 -2.92
C PRO A 152 -6.59 -32.11 -1.68
N THR A 153 -7.85 -32.44 -1.37
CA THR A 153 -8.17 -33.45 -0.37
C THR A 153 -7.54 -34.72 -0.93
N ILE A 154 -6.41 -35.10 -0.38
CA ILE A 154 -5.82 -36.42 -0.66
C ILE A 154 -6.77 -37.41 0.01
N ALA A 155 -7.60 -38.02 -0.81
CA ALA A 155 -8.41 -39.16 -0.42
C ALA A 155 -7.52 -40.39 -0.26
#